data_a638ea6dc2e4d95c8dbae132398267ce
#
_entry.id   a638ea6dc2e4d95c8dbae132398267ce
#
_cell.length_a   1.000
_cell.length_b   1.000
_cell.length_c   1.000
_cell.angle_alpha   90.00
_cell.angle_beta   90.00
_cell.angle_gamma   90.00
#
_symmetry.space_group_name_H-M   'P 1'
#
loop_
_entity.id
_entity.type
_entity.pdbx_description
1 polymer ?
#
loop_
_entity_poly.entity_id
_entity_poly.type
_entity_poly.pdbx_seq_one_letter_code
_entity_poly.pdbx_strand_id
1 'polypeptide(L)'
;MVAHHPLAPAVRIEFARRLRQLRTERGFAHAREFARVLGIEENRYTRYERAEVEPSLTLIHKICVTLQVAPSDLLVFPESAPDRS
;
A
#
# COMPACT_ATOMS: atom_id res chain seq x y z
N MET A 1 2.15 -7.00 28.50
CA MET A 1 1.74 -6.26 27.97
C MET A 1 2.11 -6.02 26.75
N VAL A 2 1.53 -6.14 26.01
CA VAL A 2 1.97 -5.90 24.75
C VAL A 2 1.72 -4.53 24.36
N ALA A 3 2.72 -3.91 24.00
CA ALA A 3 2.55 -2.58 23.53
C ALA A 3 2.00 -2.61 22.14
N HIS A 4 1.40 -1.53 21.75
CA HIS A 4 1.03 -1.34 20.38
C HIS A 4 2.27 -1.31 19.51
N HIS A 5 2.25 -2.06 18.42
CA HIS A 5 3.37 -2.09 17.49
C HIS A 5 2.91 -1.59 16.13
N PRO A 6 3.60 -0.63 15.57
CA PRO A 6 3.32 -0.25 14.19
C PRO A 6 3.73 -1.38 13.25
N LEU A 7 3.29 -1.30 12.02
CA LEU A 7 3.75 -2.22 11.01
C LEU A 7 5.25 -2.11 10.86
N ALA A 8 5.89 -3.24 10.69
CA ALA A 8 7.32 -3.24 10.43
C ALA A 8 7.61 -2.44 9.16
N PRO A 9 8.72 -1.73 9.12
CA PRO A 9 9.07 -0.99 7.92
C PRO A 9 9.06 -1.84 6.66
N ALA A 10 9.42 -3.11 6.78
CA ALA A 10 9.42 -4.01 5.62
C ALA A 10 8.04 -4.12 4.99
N VAL A 11 6.98 -4.06 5.78
CA VAL A 11 5.63 -4.15 5.24
C VAL A 11 5.32 -2.91 4.40
N ARG A 12 5.68 -1.71 4.89
CA ARG A 12 5.45 -0.48 4.15
C ARG A 12 6.25 -0.43 2.86
N ILE A 13 7.50 -0.93 2.92
CA ILE A 13 8.38 -0.92 1.75
C ILE A 13 7.83 -1.85 0.68
N GLU A 14 7.40 -3.03 1.08
CA GLU A 14 6.86 -3.98 0.11
C GLU A 14 5.54 -3.49 -0.46
N PHE A 15 4.70 -2.91 0.39
CA PHE A 15 3.45 -2.31 -0.08
C PHE A 15 3.75 -1.22 -1.14
N ALA A 16 4.70 -0.34 -0.85
CA ALA A 16 5.04 0.74 -1.75
C ALA A 16 5.54 0.20 -3.09
N ARG A 17 6.38 -0.82 -3.05
CA ARG A 17 6.92 -1.41 -4.26
C ARG A 17 5.82 -2.03 -5.11
N ARG A 18 4.93 -2.79 -4.48
CA ARG A 18 3.84 -3.44 -5.20
C ARG A 18 2.85 -2.42 -5.74
N LEU A 19 2.60 -1.38 -4.96
CA LEU A 19 1.70 -0.31 -5.40
C LEU A 19 2.21 0.34 -6.67
N ARG A 20 3.49 0.71 -6.70
CA ARG A 20 4.08 1.31 -7.90
C ARG A 20 4.00 0.36 -9.09
N GLN A 21 4.31 -0.90 -8.86
CA GLN A 21 4.30 -1.90 -9.92
C GLN A 21 2.89 -2.06 -10.49
N LEU A 22 1.91 -2.27 -9.62
CA LEU A 22 0.53 -2.50 -10.07
C LEU A 22 -0.05 -1.26 -10.72
N ARG A 23 0.28 -0.08 -10.19
CA ARG A 23 -0.17 1.17 -10.78
C ARG A 23 0.28 1.30 -12.23
N THR A 24 1.57 1.07 -12.46
CA THR A 24 2.10 1.20 -13.81
C THR A 24 1.58 0.10 -14.73
N GLU A 25 1.43 -1.11 -14.22
CA GLU A 25 0.91 -2.22 -15.01
C GLU A 25 -0.52 -1.97 -15.47
N ARG A 26 -1.28 -1.21 -14.68
CA ARG A 26 -2.67 -0.91 -15.00
C ARG A 26 -2.81 0.37 -15.83
N GLY A 27 -1.70 0.93 -16.30
CA GLY A 27 -1.74 2.07 -17.20
C GLY A 27 -1.63 3.44 -16.58
N PHE A 28 -1.42 3.51 -15.27
CA PHE A 28 -1.23 4.80 -14.62
C PHE A 28 0.26 5.09 -14.52
N ALA A 29 0.80 5.67 -15.57
CA ALA A 29 2.25 5.89 -15.65
C ALA A 29 2.75 6.87 -14.59
N HIS A 30 1.90 7.81 -14.17
CA HIS A 30 2.32 8.85 -13.24
C HIS A 30 1.50 8.81 -11.96
N ALA A 31 2.20 9.00 -10.85
CA ALA A 31 1.55 8.99 -9.54
C ALA A 31 0.42 10.03 -9.46
N ARG A 32 0.63 11.20 -10.10
CA ARG A 32 -0.35 12.27 -10.07
C ARG A 32 -1.70 11.82 -10.65
N GLU A 33 -1.64 11.10 -11.76
CA GLU A 33 -2.86 10.63 -12.40
C GLU A 33 -3.62 9.67 -11.50
N PHE A 34 -2.89 8.75 -10.88
CA PHE A 34 -3.51 7.76 -10.02
C PHE A 34 -4.06 8.40 -8.75
N ALA A 35 -3.33 9.36 -8.18
CA ALA A 35 -3.80 10.07 -7.00
C ALA A 35 -5.13 10.77 -7.30
N ARG A 36 -5.24 11.35 -8.49
CA ARG A 36 -6.47 12.03 -8.90
C ARG A 36 -7.64 11.06 -8.96
N VAL A 37 -7.42 9.89 -9.52
CA VAL A 37 -8.47 8.87 -9.60
C VAL A 37 -8.88 8.40 -8.21
N LEU A 38 -7.91 8.28 -7.30
CA LEU A 38 -8.20 7.87 -5.93
C LEU A 38 -8.86 8.99 -5.13
N GLY A 39 -8.80 10.22 -5.61
CA GLY A 39 -9.36 11.36 -4.90
C GLY A 39 -8.50 11.84 -3.76
N ILE A 40 -7.19 11.67 -3.84
CA ILE A 40 -6.30 12.16 -2.81
C ILE A 40 -5.25 13.07 -3.43
N GLU A 41 -4.70 13.94 -2.60
CA GLU A 41 -3.72 14.91 -3.04
C GLU A 41 -2.41 14.21 -3.40
N GLU A 42 -1.75 14.69 -4.45
CA GLU A 42 -0.58 14.02 -4.98
C GLU A 42 0.53 13.84 -3.95
N ASN A 43 0.84 14.89 -3.19
CA ASN A 43 1.91 14.81 -2.20
C ASN A 43 1.60 13.77 -1.13
N ARG A 44 0.34 13.67 -0.75
CA ARG A 44 -0.07 12.67 0.22
C ARG A 44 0.05 11.27 -0.37
N TYR A 45 -0.35 11.11 -1.62
CA TYR A 45 -0.26 9.80 -2.27
C TYR A 45 1.18 9.35 -2.42
N THR A 46 2.08 10.27 -2.83
CA THR A 46 3.47 9.88 -3.07
C THR A 46 4.16 9.42 -1.80
N ARG A 47 3.70 9.88 -0.63
CA ARG A 47 4.28 9.40 0.63
C ARG A 47 4.02 7.92 0.83
N TYR A 48 2.90 7.41 0.33
CA TYR A 48 2.64 5.98 0.38
C TYR A 48 3.60 5.22 -0.55
N GLU A 49 3.86 5.77 -1.73
CA GLU A 49 4.77 5.12 -2.66
C GLU A 49 6.23 5.19 -2.20
N ARG A 50 6.53 6.07 -1.26
CA ARG A 50 7.86 6.18 -0.67
C ARG A 50 7.99 5.40 0.63
N ALA A 51 6.97 4.69 1.00
CA ALA A 51 6.94 3.90 2.23
C ALA A 51 7.09 4.76 3.47
N GLU A 52 6.64 6.02 3.41
CA GLU A 52 6.79 6.96 4.53
C GLU A 52 5.66 6.87 5.53
N VAL A 53 4.49 6.38 5.11
CA VAL A 53 3.33 6.32 5.99
C VAL A 53 2.60 5.01 5.75
N GLU A 54 1.84 4.59 6.75
CA GLU A 54 1.00 3.40 6.62
C GLU A 54 -0.29 3.77 5.92
N PRO A 55 -0.75 2.95 4.97
CA PRO A 55 -2.04 3.19 4.35
C PRO A 55 -3.17 2.80 5.31
N SER A 56 -4.27 3.50 5.23
CA SER A 56 -5.47 3.11 5.95
C SER A 56 -6.15 1.98 5.21
N LEU A 57 -7.03 1.26 5.92
CA LEU A 57 -7.82 0.22 5.28
C LEU A 57 -8.70 0.79 4.18
N THR A 58 -9.22 1.99 4.40
CA THR A 58 -10.04 2.65 3.37
C THR A 58 -9.23 2.88 2.10
N LEU A 59 -7.98 3.34 2.25
CA LEU A 59 -7.16 3.57 1.08
C LEU A 59 -6.81 2.26 0.38
N ILE A 60 -6.48 1.23 1.15
CA ILE A 60 -6.18 -0.08 0.57
C ILE A 60 -7.37 -0.57 -0.25
N HIS A 61 -8.57 -0.42 0.29
CA HIS A 61 -9.77 -0.84 -0.41
C HIS A 61 -9.94 -0.06 -1.72
N LYS A 62 -9.75 1.26 -1.68
CA LYS A 62 -9.85 2.08 -2.88
C LYS A 62 -8.85 1.66 -3.95
N ILE A 63 -7.62 1.39 -3.53
CA ILE A 63 -6.59 0.97 -4.45
C ILE A 63 -6.97 -0.36 -5.10
N CYS A 64 -7.42 -1.31 -4.29
CA CYS A 64 -7.78 -2.62 -4.81
C CYS A 64 -8.91 -2.54 -5.80
N VAL A 65 -9.93 -1.74 -5.50
CA VAL A 65 -11.06 -1.57 -6.42
C VAL A 65 -10.61 -0.90 -7.70
N THR A 66 -9.81 0.15 -7.58
CA THR A 66 -9.40 0.92 -8.75
C THR A 66 -8.48 0.12 -9.67
N LEU A 67 -7.55 -0.61 -9.09
CA LEU A 67 -6.61 -1.40 -9.88
C LEU A 67 -7.12 -2.81 -10.18
N GLN A 68 -8.25 -3.20 -9.57
CA GLN A 68 -8.83 -4.52 -9.74
C GLN A 68 -7.86 -5.61 -9.34
N VAL A 69 -7.32 -5.45 -8.13
CA VAL A 69 -6.38 -6.41 -7.56
C VAL A 69 -6.89 -6.84 -6.19
N ALA A 70 -6.39 -7.95 -5.70
CA ALA A 70 -6.72 -8.42 -4.36
C ALA A 70 -5.82 -7.76 -3.33
N PRO A 71 -6.27 -7.65 -2.08
CA PRO A 71 -5.39 -7.12 -1.02
C PRO A 71 -4.07 -7.87 -0.92
N SER A 72 -4.10 -9.18 -1.19
CA SER A 72 -2.88 -9.97 -1.12
C SER A 72 -1.88 -9.62 -2.23
N ASP A 73 -2.31 -8.92 -3.25
CA ASP A 73 -1.38 -8.43 -4.27
C ASP A 73 -0.60 -7.23 -3.78
N LEU A 74 -1.12 -6.52 -2.78
CA LEU A 74 -0.48 -5.33 -2.24
C LEU A 74 0.20 -5.59 -0.90
N LEU A 75 -0.40 -6.42 -0.06
CA LEU A 75 0.07 -6.57 1.31
C LEU A 75 0.71 -7.93 1.47
N VAL A 76 1.99 -7.92 1.77
CA VAL A 76 2.74 -9.12 2.07
C VAL A 76 3.41 -8.90 3.40
N PHE A 77 3.00 -9.69 4.40
CA PHE A 77 3.61 -9.57 5.71
C PHE A 77 4.77 -10.54 5.79
N PRO A 78 5.86 -10.12 6.40
CA PRO A 78 6.97 -11.04 6.58
C PRO A 78 6.52 -12.22 7.43
N GLU A 79 7.04 -13.39 7.12
CA GLU A 79 6.68 -14.54 7.85
C GLU A 79 7.40 -14.53 9.15
N SER A 80 6.76 -14.21 10.17
CA SER A 80 7.42 -14.11 11.41
C SER A 80 6.75 -14.90 12.45
N ALA A 81 5.95 -15.54 12.24
CA ALA A 81 5.42 -16.06 13.18
C ALA A 81 4.76 -16.73 13.81
N PRO A 82 4.65 -17.06 14.34
CA PRO A 82 4.19 -17.60 14.77
C PRO A 82 3.23 -18.14 15.13
N ASP A 83 2.89 -18.37 15.25
CA ASP A 83 2.17 -18.65 15.54
C ASP A 83 1.65 -19.05 16.01
N ARG A 84 1.35 -19.32 16.11
CA ARG A 84 0.74 -19.71 16.40
C ARG A 84 0.31 -20.25 16.81
N SER A 85 0.20 -20.48 17.05
CA SER A 85 -0.23 -21.04 17.34
C SER A 85 -0.32 -21.49 17.47
#